data_532aee2556bf3106ca6b05eb189ce720
#
_entry.id   532aee2556bf3106ca6b05eb189ce720
#
_cell.length_a   1.000
_cell.length_b   1.000
_cell.length_c   1.000
_cell.angle_alpha   90.00
_cell.angle_beta   90.00
_cell.angle_gamma   90.00
#
_symmetry.space_group_name_H-M   'P 1'
#
loop_
_entity.id
_entity.type
_entity.pdbx_description
1 polymer ?
#
loop_
_entity_poly.entity_id
_entity_poly.type
_entity_poly.pdbx_seq_one_letter_code
_entity_poly.pdbx_strand_id
1 'polypeptide(L)'
;MRLVFNEVAAATVDIRSKRSVVDLVLNGHAHCFEYLETGDTGHADSNIPWVICGGSGFSLRRQRTEGDILTEQAADGSEREIARSRVYLGRSGHGSNKRRSYSFLTVTVKSGDIPRFEIRPQAVEKHHHQWNCYELDTIHIDRMQDALPFARSNFA
;
A
#
# COMPACT_ATOMS: atom_id res chain seq x y z
N MET A 1 7.72 -8.61 -10.20
CA MET A 1 6.98 -8.99 -8.96
C MET A 1 5.63 -9.62 -9.27
N ARG A 2 4.77 -9.03 -10.14
CA ARG A 2 3.42 -9.55 -10.50
C ARG A 2 3.45 -11.00 -11.01
N LEU A 3 4.39 -11.36 -11.89
CA LEU A 3 4.53 -12.75 -12.38
C LEU A 3 4.75 -13.75 -11.24
N VAL A 4 5.58 -13.39 -10.26
CA VAL A 4 5.84 -14.24 -9.09
C VAL A 4 4.56 -14.43 -8.27
N PHE A 5 3.76 -13.38 -8.06
CA PHE A 5 2.47 -13.52 -7.39
C PHE A 5 1.54 -14.46 -8.13
N ASN A 6 1.46 -14.36 -9.46
CA ASN A 6 0.62 -15.24 -10.28
C ASN A 6 1.07 -16.70 -10.17
N GLU A 7 2.37 -16.97 -10.26
CA GLU A 7 2.93 -18.33 -10.14
C GLU A 7 2.65 -18.95 -8.76
N VAL A 8 2.90 -18.17 -7.69
CA VAL A 8 2.67 -18.64 -6.32
C VAL A 8 1.17 -18.83 -6.07
N ALA A 9 0.30 -17.95 -6.56
CA ALA A 9 -1.13 -18.10 -6.44
C ALA A 9 -1.63 -19.37 -7.14
N ALA A 10 -1.14 -19.66 -8.35
CA ALA A 10 -1.46 -20.88 -9.09
C ALA A 10 -0.99 -22.13 -8.35
N ALA A 11 0.23 -22.12 -7.79
CA ALA A 11 0.81 -23.24 -7.06
C ALA A 11 0.13 -23.51 -5.71
N THR A 12 -0.54 -22.53 -5.12
CA THR A 12 -1.10 -22.62 -3.76
C THR A 12 -2.63 -22.55 -3.72
N VAL A 13 -3.29 -22.61 -4.86
CA VAL A 13 -4.75 -22.43 -4.99
C VAL A 13 -5.55 -23.38 -4.10
N ASP A 14 -5.13 -24.63 -4.00
CA ASP A 14 -5.81 -25.67 -3.21
C ASP A 14 -5.56 -25.52 -1.70
N ILE A 15 -4.41 -24.96 -1.33
CA ILE A 15 -4.01 -24.78 0.08
C ILE A 15 -4.69 -23.55 0.68
N ARG A 16 -4.78 -22.46 -0.07
CA ARG A 16 -5.25 -21.17 0.42
C ARG A 16 -6.76 -20.93 0.25
N SER A 17 -7.51 -21.90 -0.17
CA SER A 17 -8.96 -21.80 -0.30
C SER A 17 -9.41 -20.53 -1.08
N LYS A 18 -8.73 -20.21 -2.16
CA LYS A 18 -8.94 -19.03 -3.03
C LYS A 18 -8.56 -17.68 -2.40
N ARG A 19 -7.88 -17.66 -1.26
CA ARG A 19 -7.37 -16.42 -0.66
C ARG A 19 -6.17 -15.88 -1.43
N SER A 20 -5.92 -14.58 -1.29
CA SER A 20 -4.70 -13.96 -1.78
C SER A 20 -3.45 -14.63 -1.21
N VAL A 21 -2.38 -14.68 -1.99
CA VAL A 21 -1.08 -15.24 -1.60
C VAL A 21 -0.46 -14.46 -0.44
N VAL A 22 -0.75 -13.16 -0.39
CA VAL A 22 -0.19 -12.21 0.57
C VAL A 22 -1.35 -11.41 1.15
N ASP A 23 -1.38 -11.25 2.45
CA ASP A 23 -2.42 -10.49 3.13
C ASP A 23 -2.09 -9.00 3.24
N LEU A 24 -0.80 -8.65 3.27
CA LEU A 24 -0.30 -7.28 3.35
C LEU A 24 1.13 -7.23 2.80
N VAL A 25 1.46 -6.21 2.03
CA VAL A 25 2.84 -5.91 1.64
C VAL A 25 3.36 -4.74 2.45
N LEU A 26 4.47 -4.96 3.14
CA LEU A 26 5.25 -3.93 3.80
C LEU A 26 6.56 -3.74 3.05
N ASN A 27 6.84 -2.53 2.61
CA ASN A 27 8.12 -2.24 1.99
C ASN A 27 8.71 -0.89 2.47
N GLY A 28 9.99 -0.67 2.18
CA GLY A 28 10.70 0.57 2.45
C GLY A 28 11.22 1.19 1.16
N HIS A 29 12.44 1.71 1.19
CA HIS A 29 13.20 2.30 0.09
C HIS A 29 12.64 3.62 -0.48
N ALA A 30 11.38 3.73 -0.80
CA ALA A 30 10.79 5.03 -1.08
C ALA A 30 10.71 5.83 0.24
N HIS A 31 11.40 6.96 0.30
CA HIS A 31 11.53 7.77 1.51
C HIS A 31 10.23 8.57 1.76
N CYS A 32 9.16 7.85 2.03
CA CYS A 32 7.83 8.36 2.39
C CYS A 32 7.09 7.31 3.21
N PHE A 33 5.98 7.71 3.80
CA PHE A 33 4.93 6.77 4.17
C PHE A 33 3.83 6.89 3.11
N GLU A 34 3.35 5.74 2.62
CA GLU A 34 2.23 5.70 1.70
C GLU A 34 1.42 4.41 1.94
N TYR A 35 0.11 4.57 2.02
CA TYR A 35 -0.82 3.45 2.04
C TYR A 35 -1.53 3.40 0.69
N LEU A 36 -1.37 2.27 0.00
CA LEU A 36 -1.95 2.01 -1.31
C LEU A 36 -2.95 0.86 -1.21
N GLU A 37 -4.12 1.07 -1.77
CA GLU A 37 -5.10 0.00 -2.03
C GLU A 37 -5.04 -0.36 -3.51
N THR A 38 -4.74 -1.61 -3.80
CA THR A 38 -4.87 -2.13 -5.17
C THR A 38 -6.31 -2.54 -5.42
N GLY A 39 -6.81 -2.18 -6.59
CA GLY A 39 -8.10 -2.66 -7.10
C GLY A 39 -7.98 -4.01 -7.78
N ASP A 40 -8.95 -4.30 -8.64
CA ASP A 40 -8.86 -5.47 -9.53
C ASP A 40 -7.82 -5.21 -10.63
N THR A 41 -6.68 -5.84 -10.50
CA THR A 41 -5.58 -5.75 -11.48
C THR A 41 -5.67 -6.86 -12.55
N GLY A 42 -6.62 -7.78 -12.43
CA GLY A 42 -6.70 -9.00 -13.26
C GLY A 42 -5.57 -10.00 -12.97
N HIS A 43 -4.84 -9.82 -11.88
CA HIS A 43 -3.70 -10.65 -11.47
C HIS A 43 -3.78 -10.99 -9.98
N ALA A 44 -2.88 -11.84 -9.52
CA ALA A 44 -2.82 -12.29 -8.13
C ALA A 44 -2.43 -11.19 -7.11
N ASP A 45 -2.06 -10.01 -7.57
CA ASP A 45 -1.83 -8.82 -6.75
C ASP A 45 -3.09 -7.95 -6.56
N SER A 46 -4.24 -8.38 -7.09
CA SER A 46 -5.53 -7.70 -6.89
C SER A 46 -5.89 -7.65 -5.41
N ASN A 47 -6.43 -6.50 -5.00
CA ASN A 47 -6.95 -6.25 -3.66
C ASN A 47 -5.93 -6.50 -2.52
N ILE A 48 -4.63 -6.42 -2.81
CA ILE A 48 -3.59 -6.50 -1.79
C ILE A 48 -3.29 -5.10 -1.27
N PRO A 49 -3.39 -4.84 0.04
CA PRO A 49 -2.95 -3.56 0.61
C PRO A 49 -1.42 -3.47 0.65
N TRP A 50 -0.90 -2.30 0.30
CA TRP A 50 0.54 -2.00 0.31
C TRP A 50 0.83 -0.85 1.25
N VAL A 51 1.80 -1.04 2.12
CA VAL A 51 2.29 0.00 3.03
C VAL A 51 3.78 0.24 2.78
N ILE A 52 4.09 1.44 2.37
CA ILE A 52 5.45 1.92 2.19
C ILE A 52 5.84 2.67 3.46
N CYS A 53 6.87 2.23 4.16
CA CYS A 53 7.29 2.77 5.46
C CYS A 53 8.76 3.25 5.47
N GLY A 54 9.17 3.91 4.41
CA GLY A 54 10.53 4.48 4.28
C GLY A 54 10.69 5.92 4.79
N GLY A 55 9.67 6.49 5.44
CA GLY A 55 9.61 7.90 5.80
C GLY A 55 10.48 8.34 6.98
N SER A 56 11.21 7.43 7.63
CA SER A 56 12.11 7.76 8.75
C SER A 56 13.50 8.23 8.32
N GLY A 57 13.82 8.11 7.03
CA GLY A 57 15.15 8.39 6.48
C GLY A 57 15.36 9.82 5.99
N PHE A 58 16.61 10.08 5.58
CA PHE A 58 17.00 11.33 4.92
C PHE A 58 16.42 11.40 3.50
N SER A 59 16.21 12.63 2.98
CA SER A 59 15.78 12.86 1.58
C SER A 59 14.36 12.40 1.25
N LEU A 60 13.39 12.82 2.06
CA LEU A 60 11.97 12.52 1.85
C LEU A 60 11.51 12.82 0.43
N ARG A 61 10.73 11.91 -0.14
CA ARG A 61 10.14 12.01 -1.48
C ARG A 61 8.86 12.84 -1.45
N ARG A 62 8.51 13.37 -2.62
CA ARG A 62 7.19 13.94 -2.89
C ARG A 62 6.28 12.86 -3.43
N GLN A 63 4.98 13.02 -3.20
CA GLN A 63 3.98 12.23 -3.93
C GLN A 63 4.19 12.42 -5.43
N ARG A 64 3.74 11.47 -6.20
CA ARG A 64 3.75 11.52 -7.67
C ARG A 64 3.01 12.75 -8.18
N THR A 65 3.46 13.28 -9.31
CA THR A 65 2.82 14.44 -9.96
C THR A 65 1.45 14.09 -10.54
N GLU A 66 1.25 12.82 -10.89
CA GLU A 66 0.02 12.24 -11.41
C GLU A 66 -1.09 12.12 -10.34
N GLY A 67 -0.71 12.33 -9.06
CA GLY A 67 -1.66 12.31 -7.95
C GLY A 67 -1.71 10.97 -7.20
N ASP A 68 -2.89 10.64 -6.71
CA ASP A 68 -3.15 9.48 -5.84
C ASP A 68 -3.53 8.21 -6.61
N ILE A 69 -3.92 8.33 -7.87
CA ILE A 69 -4.33 7.19 -8.72
C ILE A 69 -3.13 6.62 -9.46
N LEU A 70 -3.01 5.30 -9.45
CA LEU A 70 -2.09 4.56 -10.29
C LEU A 70 -2.87 3.85 -11.38
N THR A 71 -2.43 4.05 -12.61
CA THR A 71 -3.03 3.43 -13.79
C THR A 71 -2.03 2.55 -14.51
N GLU A 72 -2.53 1.63 -15.32
CA GLU A 72 -1.74 0.87 -16.28
C GLU A 72 -2.49 0.81 -17.62
N GLN A 73 -1.75 0.63 -18.70
CA GLN A 73 -2.35 0.31 -19.99
C GLN A 73 -2.75 -1.16 -20.04
N ALA A 74 -4.03 -1.40 -20.32
CA ALA A 74 -4.53 -2.73 -20.63
C ALA A 74 -4.08 -3.19 -22.03
N ALA A 75 -4.23 -4.48 -22.33
CA ALA A 75 -3.82 -5.04 -23.61
C ALA A 75 -4.56 -4.43 -24.82
N ASP A 76 -5.75 -3.89 -24.61
CA ASP A 76 -6.54 -3.19 -25.63
C ASP A 76 -6.15 -1.71 -25.79
N GLY A 77 -5.14 -1.25 -25.06
CA GLY A 77 -4.67 0.14 -25.08
C GLY A 77 -5.46 1.10 -24.19
N SER A 78 -6.51 0.64 -23.51
CA SER A 78 -7.25 1.46 -22.54
C SER A 78 -6.43 1.64 -21.27
N GLU A 79 -6.64 2.77 -20.59
CA GLU A 79 -6.07 3.03 -19.28
C GLU A 79 -7.04 2.60 -18.19
N ARG A 80 -6.54 1.83 -17.21
CA ARG A 80 -7.35 1.43 -16.06
C ARG A 80 -6.65 1.75 -14.74
N GLU A 81 -7.42 2.12 -13.75
CA GLU A 81 -6.95 2.27 -12.38
C GLU A 81 -6.60 0.90 -11.78
N ILE A 82 -5.39 0.78 -11.24
CA ILE A 82 -4.92 -0.47 -10.60
C ILE A 82 -4.69 -0.31 -9.10
N ALA A 83 -4.46 0.91 -8.65
CA ALA A 83 -4.27 1.20 -7.23
C ALA A 83 -4.56 2.67 -6.92
N ARG A 84 -4.85 2.93 -5.66
CA ARG A 84 -5.06 4.29 -5.14
C ARG A 84 -4.29 4.52 -3.86
N SER A 85 -3.57 5.64 -3.79
CA SER A 85 -2.93 6.14 -2.58
C SER A 85 -3.98 6.77 -1.68
N ARG A 86 -4.18 6.20 -0.49
CA ARG A 86 -5.15 6.69 0.48
C ARG A 86 -4.55 7.65 1.48
N VAL A 87 -3.30 7.43 1.82
CA VAL A 87 -2.54 8.26 2.75
C VAL A 87 -1.13 8.44 2.21
N TYR A 88 -0.65 9.66 2.23
CA TYR A 88 0.73 9.97 1.85
C TYR A 88 1.36 10.95 2.84
N LEU A 89 2.53 10.60 3.36
CA LEU A 89 3.38 11.46 4.16
C LEU A 89 4.80 11.50 3.58
N GLY A 90 5.29 12.69 3.39
CA GLY A 90 6.63 12.89 2.86
C GLY A 90 6.91 14.38 2.71
N ARG A 91 7.59 14.74 1.66
CA ARG A 91 7.90 16.14 1.36
C ARG A 91 6.72 16.81 0.65
N SER A 92 6.27 17.95 1.17
CA SER A 92 5.19 18.74 0.57
C SER A 92 5.52 20.24 0.57
N GLY A 93 4.65 21.05 -0.04
CA GLY A 93 4.81 22.50 -0.13
C GLY A 93 6.06 22.96 -0.90
N HIS A 94 6.17 24.25 -1.14
CA HIS A 94 7.28 24.89 -1.85
C HIS A 94 7.72 26.19 -1.13
N GLY A 95 8.95 26.63 -1.35
CA GLY A 95 9.46 27.86 -0.75
C GLY A 95 9.40 27.85 0.76
N SER A 96 8.81 28.89 1.36
CA SER A 96 8.62 29.04 2.80
C SER A 96 7.62 28.05 3.41
N ASN A 97 6.70 27.52 2.58
CA ASN A 97 5.68 26.54 2.99
C ASN A 97 6.14 25.08 2.87
N LYS A 98 7.43 24.86 2.67
CA LYS A 98 8.01 23.54 2.53
C LYS A 98 7.90 22.76 3.85
N ARG A 99 7.28 21.58 3.77
CA ARG A 99 7.17 20.65 4.90
C ARG A 99 7.92 19.35 4.62
N ARG A 100 8.38 18.74 5.71
CA ARG A 100 9.06 17.44 5.70
C ARG A 100 8.49 16.62 6.84
N SER A 101 7.54 15.77 6.52
CA SER A 101 6.90 14.87 7.47
C SER A 101 7.66 13.54 7.47
N TYR A 102 8.48 13.35 8.48
CA TYR A 102 9.06 12.04 8.77
C TYR A 102 7.98 11.14 9.34
N SER A 103 8.12 9.84 9.18
CA SER A 103 7.10 8.90 9.63
C SER A 103 7.71 7.59 10.10
N PHE A 104 7.01 6.98 11.03
CA PHE A 104 7.18 5.60 11.45
C PHE A 104 5.80 5.01 11.74
N LEU A 105 5.73 3.71 11.91
CA LEU A 105 4.44 3.06 12.13
C LEU A 105 4.56 1.90 13.11
N THR A 106 3.45 1.59 13.76
CA THR A 106 3.25 0.37 14.50
C THR A 106 2.27 -0.51 13.74
N VAL A 107 2.63 -1.77 13.53
CA VAL A 107 1.75 -2.77 12.94
C VAL A 107 1.37 -3.79 14.02
N THR A 108 0.09 -3.91 14.29
CA THR A 108 -0.46 -4.96 15.14
C THR A 108 -1.14 -6.00 14.28
N VAL A 109 -0.70 -7.24 14.39
CA VAL A 109 -1.32 -8.38 13.72
C VAL A 109 -2.19 -9.11 14.72
N LYS A 110 -3.50 -9.16 14.47
CA LYS A 110 -4.43 -9.93 15.27
C LYS A 110 -4.53 -11.34 14.72
N SER A 111 -4.27 -12.31 15.57
CA SER A 111 -4.35 -13.72 15.22
C SER A 111 -5.79 -14.15 14.89
N GLY A 112 -5.92 -15.20 14.10
CA GLY A 112 -7.17 -15.80 13.64
C GLY A 112 -6.92 -16.57 12.36
N ASP A 113 -7.92 -17.29 11.87
CA ASP A 113 -7.83 -18.01 10.59
C ASP A 113 -7.58 -17.05 9.41
N ILE A 114 -8.07 -15.83 9.56
CA ILE A 114 -7.84 -14.74 8.62
C ILE A 114 -7.21 -13.58 9.40
N PRO A 115 -5.98 -13.16 9.05
CA PRO A 115 -5.29 -12.11 9.78
C PRO A 115 -5.97 -10.75 9.60
N ARG A 116 -5.98 -9.97 10.68
CA ARG A 116 -6.38 -8.57 10.68
C ARG A 116 -5.21 -7.72 11.11
N PHE A 117 -5.06 -6.57 10.47
CA PHE A 117 -3.96 -5.66 10.74
C PHE A 117 -4.50 -4.31 11.21
N GLU A 118 -3.87 -3.77 12.24
CA GLU A 118 -4.01 -2.38 12.65
C GLU A 118 -2.67 -1.68 12.41
N ILE A 119 -2.67 -0.70 11.54
CA ILE A 119 -1.48 0.09 11.21
C ILE A 119 -1.70 1.50 11.76
N ARG A 120 -0.82 1.92 12.66
CA ARG A 120 -0.85 3.24 13.29
C ARG A 120 0.34 4.05 12.79
N PRO A 121 0.13 4.90 11.78
CA PRO A 121 1.17 5.78 11.30
C PRO A 121 1.35 6.96 12.24
N GLN A 122 2.61 7.32 12.49
CA GLN A 122 2.96 8.51 13.25
C GLN A 122 3.83 9.41 12.40
N ALA A 123 3.57 10.69 12.46
CA ALA A 123 4.32 11.71 11.76
C ALA A 123 5.10 12.59 12.72
N VAL A 124 6.29 12.97 12.30
CA VAL A 124 7.16 13.90 13.04
C VAL A 124 7.57 15.02 12.10
N GLU A 125 7.22 16.24 12.45
CA GLU A 125 7.55 17.44 11.68
C GLU A 125 8.32 18.45 12.52
N LYS A 126 9.28 19.12 11.87
CA LYS A 126 9.93 20.29 12.47
C LYS A 126 9.29 21.56 11.94
N HIS A 127 8.73 22.36 12.85
CA HIS A 127 8.18 23.66 12.53
C HIS A 127 8.72 24.70 13.51
N HIS A 128 9.27 25.82 13.03
CA HIS A 128 9.86 26.89 13.82
C HIS A 128 10.80 26.41 14.96
N HIS A 129 11.73 25.49 14.61
CA HIS A 129 12.69 24.87 15.53
C HIS A 129 12.12 23.88 16.56
N GLN A 130 10.80 23.69 16.60
CA GLN A 130 10.15 22.70 17.45
C GLN A 130 9.81 21.45 16.66
N TRP A 131 9.96 20.28 17.31
CA TRP A 131 9.51 19.01 16.78
C TRP A 131 8.11 18.71 17.31
N ASN A 132 7.20 18.43 16.41
CA ASN A 132 5.85 18.00 16.71
C ASN A 132 5.67 16.57 16.25
N CYS A 133 5.13 15.73 17.12
CA CYS A 133 4.76 14.36 16.80
C CYS A 133 3.24 14.24 16.90
N TYR A 134 2.63 13.62 15.89
CA TYR A 134 1.19 13.37 15.87
C TYR A 134 0.90 12.01 15.23
N GLU A 135 -0.19 11.40 15.67
CA GLU A 135 -0.69 10.16 15.14
C GLU A 135 -1.71 10.44 14.03
N LEU A 136 -1.68 9.68 12.96
CA LEU A 136 -2.71 9.68 11.93
C LEU A 136 -3.78 8.64 12.29
N ASP A 137 -4.89 8.70 11.56
CA ASP A 137 -5.95 7.72 11.70
C ASP A 137 -5.42 6.30 11.52
N THR A 138 -5.86 5.40 12.39
CA THR A 138 -5.49 3.99 12.31
C THR A 138 -6.08 3.37 11.06
N ILE A 139 -5.24 2.70 10.28
CA ILE A 139 -5.66 1.94 9.11
C ILE A 139 -5.99 0.52 9.56
N HIS A 140 -7.23 0.12 9.35
CA HIS A 140 -7.72 -1.23 9.64
C HIS A 140 -7.80 -2.03 8.35
N ILE A 141 -7.11 -3.17 8.32
CA ILE A 141 -7.14 -4.09 7.18
C ILE A 141 -7.77 -5.40 7.67
N ASP A 142 -8.93 -5.71 7.14
CA ASP A 142 -9.65 -6.95 7.42
C ASP A 142 -9.78 -7.76 6.14
N ARG A 143 -8.99 -8.81 6.02
CA ARG A 143 -8.94 -9.67 4.83
C ARG A 143 -10.16 -10.60 4.69
N MET A 144 -11.08 -10.59 5.65
CA MET A 144 -12.34 -11.33 5.52
C MET A 144 -13.24 -10.74 4.43
N GLN A 145 -13.17 -9.43 4.21
CA GLN A 145 -14.01 -8.73 3.24
C GLN A 145 -13.52 -8.90 1.79
N ASP A 146 -12.25 -9.30 1.61
CA ASP A 146 -11.60 -9.36 0.30
C ASP A 146 -11.59 -10.77 -0.31
N ALA A 147 -12.32 -11.71 0.27
CA ALA A 147 -12.46 -13.07 -0.26
C ALA A 147 -13.37 -13.13 -1.50
N LEU A 148 -13.08 -12.27 -2.49
CA LEU A 148 -13.70 -12.38 -3.81
C LEU A 148 -13.06 -13.54 -4.58
N PRO A 149 -13.85 -14.36 -5.28
CA PRO A 149 -13.31 -15.48 -6.02
C PRO A 149 -12.41 -14.97 -7.16
N PHE A 150 -11.15 -15.36 -7.14
CA PHE A 150 -10.27 -15.24 -8.29
C PHE A 150 -10.88 -16.09 -9.42
N ALA A 151 -11.59 -15.45 -10.32
CA ALA A 151 -12.11 -16.12 -11.51
C ALA A 151 -10.90 -16.57 -12.34
N ARG A 152 -10.77 -17.87 -12.59
CA ARG A 152 -9.78 -18.38 -13.54
C ARG A 152 -10.09 -17.75 -14.91
N SER A 153 -9.42 -16.65 -15.25
CA SER A 153 -9.30 -16.27 -16.65
C SER A 153 -8.37 -17.31 -17.29
N ASN A 154 -8.86 -18.02 -18.26
CA ASN A 154 -8.11 -18.98 -19.05
C ASN A 154 -6.89 -18.28 -19.63
N PHE A 155 -5.72 -18.54 -19.04
CA PHE A 155 -4.45 -18.24 -19.69
C PHE A 155 -4.23 -19.32 -20.74
N ALA A 156 -4.62 -19.02 -21.99
CA ALA A 156 -4.21 -19.76 -23.18
C ALA A 156 -2.93 -19.16 -23.73
#